data_eabcfbb77c31de57e8a6a1130e1f3aa2
#
_entry.id   eabcfbb77c31de57e8a6a1130e1f3aa2
#
_cell.length_a   1.000
_cell.length_b   1.000
_cell.length_c   1.000
_cell.angle_alpha   90.00
_cell.angle_beta   90.00
_cell.angle_gamma   90.00
#
_symmetry.space_group_name_H-M   'P 1'
#
loop_
_entity.id
_entity.type
_entity.pdbx_description
1 polymer ?
#
loop_
_entity_poly.entity_id
_entity_poly.type
_entity_poly.pdbx_seq_one_letter_code
_entity_poly.pdbx_strand_id
1 'polypeptide(L)'
;MRYNVMVIKNSIRWGLVAIALSSGTFGAIGFAQVRAAKAPTAADWAALAKLPDFAGVWELTFGGPAGRGGRGTAGPSLTPAYAAKKTALAANAAEDSQTANCLPPGMPGIMGQPYPMEFLLTPGQVTIVIEAYTQVRHIYTDGRTLPDDPDLTFHGTSVGRWEGETLVVETVGFSPLTELDRGVPHSDKMRIVERFRLSEPNTMHIETTIIDPEALTAPYTTTRTLARHRGWTIAEYICEENNRNFVDPSGRAGVNLANPGGLPPKAK
;
A
#
# COMPACT_ATOMS: atom_id res chain seq x y z
N MET A 1 30.22 69.94 7.76
CA MET A 1 30.51 68.94 8.82
C MET A 1 31.24 67.78 8.18
N ARG A 2 32.53 67.64 8.47
CA ARG A 2 33.37 66.55 7.94
C ARG A 2 33.45 65.48 9.00
N TYR A 3 33.03 64.26 8.70
CA TYR A 3 33.24 63.12 9.59
C TYR A 3 34.54 62.42 9.23
N ASN A 4 35.48 62.41 10.22
CA ASN A 4 36.71 61.63 10.14
C ASN A 4 36.42 60.14 10.41
N VAL A 5 36.78 59.29 9.47
CA VAL A 5 36.78 57.83 9.68
C VAL A 5 38.15 57.44 10.23
N MET A 6 38.16 56.96 11.47
CA MET A 6 39.35 56.44 12.15
C MET A 6 39.55 54.97 11.76
N VAL A 7 40.58 54.68 10.96
CA VAL A 7 40.96 53.31 10.63
C VAL A 7 41.81 52.70 11.72
N ILE A 8 41.29 51.76 12.45
CA ILE A 8 42.03 50.97 13.43
C ILE A 8 42.62 49.73 12.70
N LYS A 9 43.96 49.73 12.55
CA LYS A 9 44.70 48.56 12.09
C LYS A 9 44.90 47.60 13.27
N ASN A 10 44.11 46.51 13.34
CA ASN A 10 44.41 45.41 14.24
C ASN A 10 45.19 44.33 13.51
N SER A 11 46.43 44.16 13.91
CA SER A 11 47.30 43.08 13.47
C SER A 11 46.95 41.82 14.29
N ILE A 12 46.23 40.87 13.68
CA ILE A 12 45.93 39.57 14.27
C ILE A 12 47.12 38.64 13.96
N ARG A 13 47.84 38.29 15.01
CA ARG A 13 48.85 37.21 14.99
C ARG A 13 48.15 35.87 14.89
N TRP A 14 48.34 35.14 13.80
CA TRP A 14 47.88 33.79 13.69
C TRP A 14 48.76 32.83 14.48
N GLY A 15 48.25 32.37 15.62
CA GLY A 15 48.82 31.25 16.33
C GLY A 15 48.36 29.94 15.64
N LEU A 16 49.31 29.16 15.15
CA LEU A 16 49.05 27.81 14.64
C LEU A 16 48.65 26.91 15.82
N VAL A 17 47.38 26.64 15.96
CA VAL A 17 46.89 25.56 16.80
C VAL A 17 46.88 24.28 15.97
N ALA A 18 47.82 23.39 16.27
CA ALA A 18 47.81 22.04 15.68
C ALA A 18 46.66 21.24 16.34
N ILE A 19 45.55 21.10 15.61
CA ILE A 19 44.47 20.17 15.99
C ILE A 19 44.92 18.79 15.58
N ALA A 20 45.25 17.93 16.56
CA ALA A 20 45.47 16.51 16.37
C ALA A 20 44.11 15.87 15.95
N LEU A 21 43.98 15.55 14.67
CA LEU A 21 42.91 14.70 14.16
C LEU A 21 43.09 13.30 14.70
N SER A 22 42.37 12.96 15.76
CA SER A 22 42.16 11.56 16.15
C SER A 22 41.33 10.92 15.07
N SER A 23 41.92 9.96 14.37
CA SER A 23 41.24 9.09 13.41
C SER A 23 40.26 8.17 14.13
N GLY A 24 39.09 8.73 14.51
CA GLY A 24 37.93 7.94 14.87
C GLY A 24 37.46 7.21 13.61
N THR A 25 37.53 5.90 13.62
CA THR A 25 36.88 5.04 12.62
C THR A 25 35.38 5.28 12.72
N PHE A 26 34.85 6.19 11.89
CA PHE A 26 33.44 6.24 11.64
C PHE A 26 33.07 4.91 10.98
N GLY A 27 32.38 4.04 11.73
CA GLY A 27 31.77 2.86 11.16
C GLY A 27 30.91 3.33 10.00
N ALA A 28 31.22 2.85 8.79
CA ALA A 28 30.39 3.07 7.63
C ALA A 28 29.00 2.54 7.96
N ILE A 29 28.05 3.47 8.15
CA ILE A 29 26.62 3.13 8.13
C ILE A 29 26.40 2.61 6.72
N GLY A 30 26.31 1.29 6.59
CA GLY A 30 26.03 0.64 5.33
C GLY A 30 24.64 1.08 4.87
N PHE A 31 24.58 2.10 4.01
CA PHE A 31 23.40 2.29 3.19
C PHE A 31 23.26 1.00 2.40
N ALA A 32 22.18 0.27 2.64
CA ALA A 32 21.82 -0.87 1.81
C ALA A 32 21.91 -0.37 0.35
N GLN A 33 22.91 -0.86 -0.40
CA GLN A 33 23.07 -0.49 -1.79
C GLN A 33 21.84 -1.02 -2.49
N VAL A 34 20.93 -0.11 -2.85
CA VAL A 34 19.87 -0.42 -3.81
C VAL A 34 20.61 -0.95 -5.03
N ARG A 35 20.54 -2.25 -5.24
CA ARG A 35 21.19 -2.91 -6.37
C ARG A 35 20.59 -2.23 -7.60
N ALA A 36 21.39 -1.46 -8.32
CA ALA A 36 20.94 -0.78 -9.52
C ALA A 36 20.37 -1.85 -10.47
N ALA A 37 19.05 -1.80 -10.67
CA ALA A 37 18.40 -2.72 -11.58
C ALA A 37 19.00 -2.47 -12.97
N LYS A 38 19.41 -3.54 -13.66
CA LYS A 38 19.88 -3.43 -15.03
C LYS A 38 18.78 -2.81 -15.88
N ALA A 39 19.10 -1.77 -16.64
CA ALA A 39 18.11 -1.15 -17.53
C ALA A 39 17.54 -2.20 -18.51
N PRO A 40 16.21 -2.23 -18.70
CA PRO A 40 15.57 -3.17 -19.62
C PRO A 40 16.08 -3.00 -21.05
N THR A 41 16.30 -4.10 -21.72
CA THR A 41 16.68 -4.14 -23.14
C THR A 41 15.46 -4.12 -24.06
N ALA A 42 15.66 -3.87 -25.35
CA ALA A 42 14.58 -3.96 -26.34
C ALA A 42 13.93 -5.37 -26.35
N ALA A 43 14.71 -6.43 -26.07
CA ALA A 43 14.18 -7.79 -25.99
C ALA A 43 13.26 -7.97 -24.77
N ASP A 44 13.58 -7.34 -23.62
CA ASP A 44 12.74 -7.39 -22.44
C ASP A 44 11.39 -6.69 -22.69
N TRP A 45 11.39 -5.55 -23.40
CA TRP A 45 10.17 -4.87 -23.83
C TRP A 45 9.36 -5.71 -24.80
N ALA A 46 9.98 -6.35 -25.79
CA ALA A 46 9.31 -7.25 -26.73
C ALA A 46 8.72 -8.49 -26.05
N ALA A 47 9.31 -8.95 -24.96
CA ALA A 47 8.80 -10.09 -24.20
C ALA A 47 7.45 -9.81 -23.54
N LEU A 48 7.16 -8.54 -23.16
CA LEU A 48 5.87 -8.15 -22.58
C LEU A 48 4.70 -8.44 -23.52
N ALA A 49 4.89 -8.33 -24.84
CA ALA A 49 3.85 -8.60 -25.83
C ALA A 49 3.38 -10.07 -25.85
N LYS A 50 4.12 -10.97 -25.18
CA LYS A 50 3.77 -12.40 -25.06
C LYS A 50 2.99 -12.71 -23.78
N LEU A 51 2.92 -11.75 -22.86
CA LEU A 51 2.17 -11.88 -21.61
C LEU A 51 0.70 -11.53 -21.85
N PRO A 52 -0.22 -12.03 -21.00
CA PRO A 52 -1.60 -11.58 -21.01
C PRO A 52 -1.71 -10.05 -20.87
N ASP A 53 -2.58 -9.45 -21.66
CA ASP A 53 -2.79 -7.99 -21.65
C ASP A 53 -3.57 -7.55 -20.41
N PHE A 54 -2.85 -7.35 -19.31
CA PHE A 54 -3.42 -6.79 -18.07
C PHE A 54 -3.45 -5.26 -18.09
N ALA A 55 -2.78 -4.61 -19.03
CA ALA A 55 -2.64 -3.17 -19.07
C ALA A 55 -3.98 -2.43 -19.15
N GLY A 56 -4.08 -1.27 -18.51
CA GLY A 56 -5.24 -0.38 -18.54
C GLY A 56 -5.99 -0.30 -17.23
N VAL A 57 -7.13 0.39 -17.28
CA VAL A 57 -7.94 0.71 -16.11
C VAL A 57 -9.00 -0.35 -15.87
N TRP A 58 -9.12 -0.77 -14.64
CA TRP A 58 -10.01 -1.83 -14.19
C TRP A 58 -10.84 -1.36 -13.00
N GLU A 59 -12.06 -1.80 -12.92
CA GLU A 59 -12.97 -1.52 -11.81
C GLU A 59 -13.51 -2.82 -11.23
N LEU A 60 -13.67 -2.85 -9.91
CA LEU A 60 -14.27 -3.98 -9.20
C LEU A 60 -15.77 -4.11 -9.59
N THR A 61 -16.18 -5.29 -10.04
CA THR A 61 -17.58 -5.55 -10.33
C THR A 61 -18.35 -5.94 -9.08
N PHE A 62 -19.48 -5.28 -8.85
CA PHE A 62 -20.39 -5.57 -7.75
C PHE A 62 -21.64 -6.27 -8.32
N GLY A 63 -22.05 -7.39 -7.71
CA GLY A 63 -23.34 -8.01 -8.03
C GLY A 63 -23.28 -9.31 -8.83
N GLY A 64 -22.12 -9.95 -8.99
CA GLY A 64 -22.03 -11.32 -9.48
C GLY A 64 -22.58 -12.35 -8.46
N PRO A 65 -22.63 -13.67 -8.80
CA PRO A 65 -23.14 -14.73 -7.92
C PRO A 65 -22.49 -14.80 -6.53
N ALA A 66 -21.31 -14.20 -6.37
CA ALA A 66 -20.56 -14.12 -5.12
C ALA A 66 -20.95 -12.90 -4.22
N GLY A 67 -21.93 -12.08 -4.61
CA GLY A 67 -22.38 -10.92 -3.85
C GLY A 67 -21.40 -9.73 -3.90
N ARG A 68 -21.66 -8.69 -3.11
CA ARG A 68 -20.84 -7.48 -3.03
C ARG A 68 -19.37 -7.82 -2.75
N GLY A 69 -18.52 -7.65 -3.75
CA GLY A 69 -17.07 -7.71 -3.60
C GLY A 69 -16.45 -9.10 -3.47
N GLY A 70 -17.12 -10.17 -3.98
CA GLY A 70 -16.50 -11.50 -4.05
C GLY A 70 -16.15 -12.11 -2.68
N ARG A 71 -16.90 -11.78 -1.65
CA ARG A 71 -16.75 -12.44 -0.35
C ARG A 71 -17.18 -13.90 -0.48
N GLY A 72 -16.33 -14.82 -0.05
CA GLY A 72 -16.80 -16.12 0.36
C GLY A 72 -17.98 -15.96 1.33
N THR A 73 -18.93 -16.89 1.31
CA THR A 73 -20.15 -16.84 2.13
C THR A 73 -19.87 -16.87 3.63
N ALA A 74 -18.64 -17.22 4.04
CA ALA A 74 -18.16 -17.22 5.42
C ALA A 74 -16.92 -16.32 5.55
N GLY A 75 -16.84 -15.55 6.63
CA GLY A 75 -15.64 -14.80 7.00
C GLY A 75 -14.47 -15.71 7.40
N PRO A 76 -13.28 -15.15 7.70
CA PRO A 76 -12.13 -15.93 8.12
C PRO A 76 -12.37 -16.67 9.45
N SER A 77 -11.91 -17.92 9.52
CA SER A 77 -11.96 -18.73 10.74
C SER A 77 -10.80 -18.36 11.65
N LEU A 78 -11.08 -17.64 12.74
CA LEU A 78 -10.08 -17.10 13.64
C LEU A 78 -9.67 -18.10 14.72
N THR A 79 -8.41 -18.03 15.15
CA THR A 79 -7.98 -18.64 16.41
C THR A 79 -8.66 -17.94 17.60
N PRO A 80 -8.80 -18.59 18.76
CA PRO A 80 -9.43 -17.97 19.94
C PRO A 80 -8.77 -16.66 20.36
N ALA A 81 -7.44 -16.57 20.26
CA ALA A 81 -6.68 -15.36 20.58
C ALA A 81 -7.03 -14.19 19.67
N TYR A 82 -7.15 -14.43 18.36
CA TYR A 82 -7.47 -13.38 17.38
C TYR A 82 -8.97 -13.04 17.35
N ALA A 83 -9.85 -13.97 17.69
CA ALA A 83 -11.26 -13.68 17.94
C ALA A 83 -11.43 -12.70 19.12
N ALA A 84 -10.67 -12.89 20.21
CA ALA A 84 -10.65 -11.99 21.34
C ALA A 84 -10.08 -10.60 20.97
N LYS A 85 -8.95 -10.54 20.20
CA LYS A 85 -8.38 -9.28 19.69
C LYS A 85 -9.39 -8.52 18.81
N LYS A 86 -10.07 -9.22 17.91
CA LYS A 86 -11.13 -8.62 17.07
C LYS A 86 -12.23 -7.99 17.90
N THR A 87 -12.69 -8.68 18.95
CA THR A 87 -13.73 -8.16 19.86
C THR A 87 -13.25 -6.92 20.61
N ALA A 88 -12.00 -6.92 21.08
CA ALA A 88 -11.42 -5.78 21.78
C ALA A 88 -11.27 -4.56 20.84
N LEU A 89 -10.83 -4.75 19.60
CA LEU A 89 -10.74 -3.69 18.59
C LEU A 89 -12.12 -3.12 18.24
N ALA A 90 -13.14 -3.98 18.13
CA ALA A 90 -14.50 -3.53 17.84
C ALA A 90 -15.08 -2.64 18.95
N ALA A 91 -14.67 -2.83 20.20
CA ALA A 91 -15.08 -1.99 21.31
C ALA A 91 -14.49 -0.56 21.23
N ASN A 92 -13.33 -0.41 20.59
CA ASN A 92 -12.60 0.86 20.44
C ASN A 92 -12.56 1.36 18.97
N ALA A 93 -13.34 0.74 18.08
CA ALA A 93 -13.30 0.95 16.62
C ALA A 93 -13.53 2.41 16.17
N ALA A 94 -13.98 3.26 17.07
CA ALA A 94 -14.22 4.66 16.79
C ALA A 94 -12.93 5.50 16.79
N GLU A 95 -12.01 5.23 17.73
CA GLU A 95 -10.77 6.00 17.87
C GLU A 95 -9.72 5.60 16.82
N ASP A 96 -9.76 4.32 16.39
CA ASP A 96 -8.76 3.71 15.49
C ASP A 96 -9.25 3.60 14.03
N SER A 97 -10.29 4.32 13.65
CA SER A 97 -10.83 4.26 12.28
C SER A 97 -9.82 4.79 11.27
N GLN A 98 -9.20 3.89 10.49
CA GLN A 98 -8.31 4.27 9.40
C GLN A 98 -8.97 5.25 8.43
N THR A 99 -10.23 5.00 8.09
CA THR A 99 -11.01 5.84 7.18
C THR A 99 -11.21 7.25 7.75
N ALA A 100 -11.46 7.39 9.04
CA ALA A 100 -11.62 8.70 9.69
C ALA A 100 -10.29 9.51 9.69
N ASN A 101 -9.16 8.81 9.72
CA ASN A 101 -7.83 9.39 9.70
C ASN A 101 -7.22 9.48 8.30
N CYS A 102 -8.01 9.26 7.24
CA CYS A 102 -7.53 9.22 5.85
C CYS A 102 -6.36 8.24 5.61
N LEU A 103 -6.22 7.21 6.43
CA LEU A 103 -5.24 6.16 6.22
C LEU A 103 -5.77 5.13 5.21
N PRO A 104 -4.92 4.68 4.27
CA PRO A 104 -5.32 3.63 3.34
C PRO A 104 -5.56 2.31 4.09
N PRO A 105 -6.50 1.47 3.64
CA PRO A 105 -6.76 0.19 4.30
C PRO A 105 -5.60 -0.81 4.16
N GLY A 106 -4.64 -0.54 3.27
CA GLY A 106 -3.55 -1.47 2.97
C GLY A 106 -4.02 -2.79 2.35
N MET A 107 -3.10 -3.76 2.22
CA MET A 107 -3.43 -5.10 1.73
C MET A 107 -4.06 -5.96 2.82
N PRO A 108 -5.07 -6.81 2.48
CA PRO A 108 -5.69 -6.99 1.16
C PRO A 108 -6.85 -6.01 0.88
N GLY A 109 -7.18 -5.13 1.83
CA GLY A 109 -8.36 -4.26 1.82
C GLY A 109 -8.39 -3.29 0.65
N ILE A 110 -7.23 -2.76 0.25
CA ILE A 110 -7.11 -1.77 -0.82
C ILE A 110 -7.57 -2.32 -2.18
N MET A 111 -7.31 -3.60 -2.46
CA MET A 111 -7.75 -4.27 -3.70
C MET A 111 -9.26 -4.51 -3.76
N GLY A 112 -9.99 -4.21 -2.70
CA GLY A 112 -11.45 -4.33 -2.61
C GLY A 112 -12.17 -2.98 -2.50
N GLN A 113 -11.47 -1.87 -2.71
CA GLN A 113 -12.08 -0.55 -2.71
C GLN A 113 -12.90 -0.32 -3.99
N PRO A 114 -14.04 0.41 -3.92
CA PRO A 114 -14.90 0.67 -5.07
C PRO A 114 -14.35 1.83 -5.93
N TYR A 115 -13.09 1.75 -6.28
CA TYR A 115 -12.37 2.74 -7.07
C TYR A 115 -11.60 2.06 -8.19
N PRO A 116 -11.41 2.74 -9.33
CA PRO A 116 -10.59 2.22 -10.42
C PRO A 116 -9.14 1.98 -10.02
N MET A 117 -8.52 1.02 -10.70
CA MET A 117 -7.10 0.75 -10.60
C MET A 117 -6.50 0.55 -11.99
N GLU A 118 -5.33 1.08 -12.24
CA GLU A 118 -4.63 0.95 -13.50
C GLU A 118 -3.45 -0.01 -13.37
N PHE A 119 -3.40 -0.99 -14.26
CA PHE A 119 -2.30 -1.94 -14.35
C PHE A 119 -1.32 -1.49 -15.43
N LEU A 120 -0.07 -1.32 -15.04
CA LEU A 120 1.04 -0.95 -15.90
C LEU A 120 2.07 -2.08 -15.89
N LEU A 121 2.39 -2.60 -17.07
CA LEU A 121 3.38 -3.67 -17.23
C LEU A 121 4.68 -3.06 -17.77
N THR A 122 5.76 -3.30 -17.04
CA THR A 122 7.11 -2.97 -17.47
C THR A 122 8.00 -4.20 -17.31
N PRO A 123 9.15 -4.28 -18.00
CA PRO A 123 10.04 -5.42 -17.84
C PRO A 123 10.46 -5.62 -16.38
N GLY A 124 10.11 -6.79 -15.81
CA GLY A 124 10.43 -7.15 -14.43
C GLY A 124 9.50 -6.55 -13.37
N GLN A 125 8.41 -5.86 -13.75
CA GLN A 125 7.49 -5.28 -12.78
C GLN A 125 6.07 -5.13 -13.33
N VAL A 126 5.09 -5.40 -12.48
CA VAL A 126 3.71 -4.94 -12.64
C VAL A 126 3.45 -3.87 -11.59
N THR A 127 3.00 -2.71 -12.02
CA THR A 127 2.61 -1.60 -11.13
C THR A 127 1.11 -1.45 -11.19
N ILE A 128 0.47 -1.40 -10.02
CA ILE A 128 -0.97 -1.11 -9.89
C ILE A 128 -1.10 0.26 -9.27
N VAL A 129 -1.59 1.23 -10.05
CA VAL A 129 -1.97 2.55 -9.57
C VAL A 129 -3.42 2.47 -9.14
N ILE A 130 -3.70 2.75 -7.88
CA ILE A 130 -5.03 2.64 -7.28
C ILE A 130 -5.53 4.04 -6.99
N GLU A 131 -6.67 4.42 -7.56
CA GLU A 131 -7.26 5.75 -7.37
C GLU A 131 -7.55 6.01 -5.88
N ALA A 132 -8.13 5.03 -5.18
CA ALA A 132 -8.37 5.15 -3.75
C ALA A 132 -7.08 5.48 -2.99
N TYR A 133 -7.09 6.59 -2.25
CA TYR A 133 -5.96 7.09 -1.45
C TYR A 133 -4.70 7.36 -2.27
N THR A 134 -4.78 7.46 -3.60
CA THR A 134 -3.62 7.67 -4.50
C THR A 134 -2.50 6.68 -4.24
N GLN A 135 -2.83 5.39 -4.13
CA GLN A 135 -1.89 4.35 -3.75
C GLN A 135 -1.23 3.70 -4.97
N VAL A 136 0.04 3.33 -4.82
CA VAL A 136 0.80 2.61 -5.84
C VAL A 136 1.35 1.32 -5.24
N ARG A 137 1.06 0.19 -5.88
CA ARG A 137 1.57 -1.12 -5.51
C ARG A 137 2.53 -1.63 -6.57
N HIS A 138 3.72 -2.02 -6.15
CA HIS A 138 4.73 -2.63 -7.01
C HIS A 138 4.77 -4.15 -6.79
N ILE A 139 4.70 -4.90 -7.88
CA ILE A 139 4.86 -6.35 -7.90
C ILE A 139 6.08 -6.65 -8.77
N TYR A 140 7.15 -7.13 -8.17
CA TYR A 140 8.38 -7.41 -8.86
C TYR A 140 8.34 -8.79 -9.53
N THR A 141 8.55 -8.82 -10.85
CA THR A 141 8.53 -10.05 -11.66
C THR A 141 9.90 -10.35 -12.31
N ASP A 142 10.96 -9.78 -11.75
CA ASP A 142 12.34 -9.90 -12.21
C ASP A 142 13.10 -11.12 -11.64
N GLY A 143 12.37 -12.02 -10.96
CA GLY A 143 12.93 -13.24 -10.40
C GLY A 143 13.57 -13.06 -9.00
N ARG A 144 13.43 -11.87 -8.39
CA ARG A 144 13.86 -11.70 -6.99
C ARG A 144 13.01 -12.52 -6.04
N THR A 145 13.56 -12.84 -4.88
CA THR A 145 12.84 -13.49 -3.77
C THR A 145 12.25 -12.46 -2.82
N LEU A 146 11.28 -12.89 -2.03
CA LEU A 146 10.81 -12.11 -0.87
C LEU A 146 11.96 -11.93 0.14
N PRO A 147 12.08 -10.79 0.81
CA PRO A 147 13.04 -10.60 1.89
C PRO A 147 12.69 -11.46 3.10
N ASP A 148 13.71 -11.92 3.82
CA ASP A 148 13.54 -12.68 5.08
C ASP A 148 13.05 -11.75 6.22
N ASP A 149 13.46 -10.48 6.18
CA ASP A 149 13.05 -9.43 7.13
C ASP A 149 12.50 -8.23 6.33
N PRO A 150 11.21 -8.25 5.97
CA PRO A 150 10.60 -7.20 5.17
C PRO A 150 10.26 -5.97 6.01
N ASP A 151 10.47 -4.79 5.43
CA ASP A 151 9.92 -3.55 5.98
C ASP A 151 8.37 -3.66 6.08
N LEU A 152 7.82 -3.25 7.21
CA LEU A 152 6.38 -3.27 7.45
C LEU A 152 5.71 -2.08 6.78
N THR A 153 4.95 -2.32 5.72
CA THR A 153 4.25 -1.28 4.95
C THR A 153 2.77 -1.62 4.75
N PHE A 154 1.96 -0.64 4.32
CA PHE A 154 0.55 -0.88 4.02
C PHE A 154 0.32 -1.86 2.87
N HIS A 155 1.24 -1.93 1.91
CA HIS A 155 1.15 -2.84 0.77
C HIS A 155 1.98 -4.10 0.92
N GLY A 156 2.88 -4.14 1.89
CA GLY A 156 3.88 -5.20 2.01
C GLY A 156 4.90 -5.17 0.86
N THR A 157 5.73 -6.20 0.79
CA THR A 157 6.64 -6.47 -0.32
C THR A 157 6.07 -7.58 -1.17
N SER A 158 5.85 -7.31 -2.47
CA SER A 158 5.24 -8.25 -3.41
C SER A 158 6.24 -8.73 -4.45
N VAL A 159 6.33 -10.05 -4.63
CA VAL A 159 7.03 -10.67 -5.76
C VAL A 159 6.03 -11.47 -6.59
N GLY A 160 6.20 -11.47 -7.89
CA GLY A 160 5.31 -12.13 -8.82
C GLY A 160 6.07 -13.04 -9.78
N ARG A 161 5.38 -14.07 -10.26
CA ARG A 161 5.84 -14.93 -11.36
C ARG A 161 4.68 -15.26 -12.27
N TRP A 162 4.99 -15.44 -13.54
CA TRP A 162 4.00 -15.88 -14.51
C TRP A 162 3.96 -17.41 -14.58
N GLU A 163 2.78 -17.98 -14.37
CA GLU A 163 2.47 -19.39 -14.54
C GLU A 163 1.51 -19.52 -15.75
N GLY A 164 2.06 -19.62 -16.95
CA GLY A 164 1.29 -19.51 -18.18
C GLY A 164 0.61 -18.15 -18.29
N GLU A 165 -0.70 -18.11 -18.31
CA GLU A 165 -1.52 -16.88 -18.39
C GLU A 165 -1.90 -16.30 -17.03
N THR A 166 -1.40 -16.87 -15.93
CA THR A 166 -1.71 -16.42 -14.57
C THR A 166 -0.50 -15.72 -13.96
N LEU A 167 -0.69 -14.51 -13.45
CA LEU A 167 0.28 -13.85 -12.59
C LEU A 167 0.03 -14.32 -11.15
N VAL A 168 0.98 -15.03 -10.58
CA VAL A 168 0.96 -15.46 -9.17
C VAL A 168 1.82 -14.51 -8.36
N VAL A 169 1.26 -13.91 -7.34
CA VAL A 169 1.90 -12.88 -6.50
C VAL A 169 1.93 -13.35 -5.06
N GLU A 170 3.08 -13.24 -4.42
CA GLU A 170 3.24 -13.48 -3.00
C GLU A 170 3.66 -12.18 -2.31
N THR A 171 3.02 -11.88 -1.17
CA THR A 171 3.25 -10.63 -0.43
C THR A 171 3.40 -10.91 1.05
N VAL A 172 4.38 -10.24 1.67
CA VAL A 172 4.70 -10.29 3.11
C VAL A 172 5.05 -8.90 3.63
N GLY A 173 5.18 -8.72 4.95
CA GLY A 173 5.63 -7.47 5.55
C GLY A 173 4.54 -6.40 5.63
N PHE A 174 3.42 -6.75 6.25
CA PHE A 174 2.28 -5.83 6.38
C PHE A 174 2.37 -5.00 7.66
N SER A 175 2.04 -3.72 7.55
CA SER A 175 1.88 -2.85 8.70
C SER A 175 0.84 -3.41 9.67
N PRO A 176 1.07 -3.36 10.99
CA PRO A 176 0.08 -3.79 11.98
C PRO A 176 -1.20 -2.94 11.97
N LEU A 177 -1.20 -1.81 11.24
CA LEU A 177 -2.39 -1.00 11.01
C LEU A 177 -3.29 -1.57 9.91
N THR A 178 -2.85 -2.54 9.11
CA THR A 178 -3.69 -3.17 8.09
C THR A 178 -4.55 -4.28 8.70
N GLU A 179 -5.62 -4.64 8.02
CA GLU A 179 -6.56 -5.66 8.46
C GLU A 179 -6.56 -6.83 7.49
N LEU A 180 -6.61 -8.05 8.01
CA LEU A 180 -6.77 -9.26 7.23
C LEU A 180 -8.13 -9.30 6.50
N ASP A 181 -9.18 -8.88 7.19
CA ASP A 181 -10.53 -8.58 6.72
C ASP A 181 -11.10 -7.50 7.65
N ARG A 182 -12.24 -6.92 7.33
CA ARG A 182 -12.83 -5.80 8.08
C ARG A 182 -12.90 -6.05 9.58
N GLY A 183 -12.15 -5.27 10.34
CA GLY A 183 -12.04 -5.38 11.79
C GLY A 183 -11.33 -6.65 12.27
N VAL A 184 -10.62 -7.37 11.39
CA VAL A 184 -9.86 -8.57 11.75
C VAL A 184 -8.38 -8.25 11.69
N PRO A 185 -7.68 -8.23 12.82
CA PRO A 185 -6.24 -8.03 12.86
C PRO A 185 -5.50 -9.25 12.29
N HIS A 186 -4.29 -9.03 11.82
CA HIS A 186 -3.36 -10.08 11.40
C HIS A 186 -2.15 -10.17 12.34
N SER A 187 -1.32 -11.21 12.16
CA SER A 187 -0.01 -11.32 12.78
C SER A 187 1.09 -10.82 11.84
N ASP A 188 2.32 -10.75 12.35
CA ASP A 188 3.53 -10.49 11.54
C ASP A 188 3.87 -11.67 10.60
N LYS A 189 3.20 -12.81 10.77
CA LYS A 189 3.34 -14.01 9.92
C LYS A 189 2.36 -14.03 8.76
N MET A 190 1.52 -12.99 8.62
CA MET A 190 0.58 -12.94 7.51
C MET A 190 1.30 -12.97 6.17
N ARG A 191 0.84 -13.83 5.29
CA ARG A 191 1.25 -13.95 3.89
C ARG A 191 0.02 -13.94 3.01
N ILE A 192 0.08 -13.23 1.90
CA ILE A 192 -0.99 -13.19 0.90
C ILE A 192 -0.46 -13.81 -0.38
N VAL A 193 -1.23 -14.73 -0.96
CA VAL A 193 -0.99 -15.28 -2.30
C VAL A 193 -2.16 -14.87 -3.18
N GLU A 194 -1.86 -14.22 -4.30
CA GLU A 194 -2.87 -13.77 -5.26
C GLU A 194 -2.62 -14.40 -6.62
N ARG A 195 -3.70 -14.73 -7.31
CA ARG A 195 -3.69 -15.27 -8.68
C ARG A 195 -4.55 -14.39 -9.57
N PHE A 196 -3.89 -13.67 -10.46
CA PHE A 196 -4.54 -12.78 -11.43
C PHE A 196 -4.66 -13.49 -12.75
N ARG A 197 -5.86 -13.57 -13.32
CA ARG A 197 -6.12 -14.24 -14.58
C ARG A 197 -7.23 -13.56 -15.36
N LEU A 198 -7.05 -13.41 -16.68
CA LEU A 198 -8.14 -13.03 -17.58
C LEU A 198 -9.02 -14.25 -17.85
N SER A 199 -10.33 -14.10 -17.69
CA SER A 199 -11.31 -15.08 -18.22
C SER A 199 -11.80 -14.65 -19.60
N GLU A 200 -11.82 -13.36 -19.84
CA GLU A 200 -12.20 -12.68 -21.08
C GLU A 200 -11.27 -11.47 -21.29
N PRO A 201 -11.16 -10.91 -22.50
CA PRO A 201 -10.27 -9.77 -22.75
C PRO A 201 -10.50 -8.55 -21.84
N ASN A 202 -11.70 -8.40 -21.31
CA ASN A 202 -12.08 -7.29 -20.44
C ASN A 202 -12.61 -7.76 -19.06
N THR A 203 -12.33 -9.00 -18.66
CA THR A 203 -12.72 -9.57 -17.37
C THR A 203 -11.53 -10.23 -16.71
N MET A 204 -11.14 -9.73 -15.55
CA MET A 204 -10.05 -10.28 -14.73
C MET A 204 -10.61 -10.89 -13.45
N HIS A 205 -10.13 -12.07 -13.09
CA HIS A 205 -10.37 -12.67 -11.78
C HIS A 205 -9.11 -12.60 -10.94
N ILE A 206 -9.28 -12.21 -9.67
CA ILE A 206 -8.23 -12.21 -8.65
C ILE A 206 -8.68 -13.14 -7.53
N GLU A 207 -8.02 -14.28 -7.41
CA GLU A 207 -8.15 -15.13 -6.25
C GLU A 207 -7.09 -14.73 -5.23
N THR A 208 -7.52 -14.43 -4.01
CA THR A 208 -6.66 -13.99 -2.91
C THR A 208 -6.75 -14.98 -1.77
N THR A 209 -5.65 -15.66 -1.44
CA THR A 209 -5.53 -16.55 -0.29
C THR A 209 -4.66 -15.91 0.78
N ILE A 210 -5.23 -15.74 1.96
CA ILE A 210 -4.56 -15.21 3.14
C ILE A 210 -4.17 -16.38 4.03
N ILE A 211 -2.91 -16.44 4.40
CA ILE A 211 -2.29 -17.43 5.25
C ILE A 211 -1.71 -16.70 6.45
N ASP A 212 -2.22 -17.00 7.63
CA ASP A 212 -1.73 -16.43 8.89
C ASP A 212 -1.90 -17.51 9.98
N PRO A 213 -0.84 -18.26 10.29
CA PRO A 213 -0.95 -19.42 11.20
C PRO A 213 -1.26 -19.04 12.65
N GLU A 214 -1.05 -17.75 13.02
CA GLU A 214 -1.39 -17.25 14.35
C GLU A 214 -2.83 -16.74 14.43
N ALA A 215 -3.30 -16.09 13.36
CA ALA A 215 -4.62 -15.48 13.34
C ALA A 215 -5.72 -16.41 12.84
N LEU A 216 -5.40 -17.30 11.91
CA LEU A 216 -6.35 -18.16 11.22
C LEU A 216 -6.18 -19.62 11.59
N THR A 217 -7.31 -20.34 11.73
CA THR A 217 -7.32 -21.81 11.89
C THR A 217 -7.17 -22.55 10.56
N ALA A 218 -7.43 -21.88 9.45
CA ALA A 218 -7.24 -22.36 8.07
C ALA A 218 -7.02 -21.16 7.12
N PRO A 219 -6.35 -21.34 5.97
CA PRO A 219 -6.22 -20.30 4.97
C PRO A 219 -7.59 -19.72 4.54
N TYR A 220 -7.65 -18.42 4.35
CA TYR A 220 -8.88 -17.72 3.97
C TYR A 220 -8.77 -17.24 2.53
N THR A 221 -9.64 -17.74 1.65
CA THR A 221 -9.63 -17.42 0.23
C THR A 221 -10.85 -16.59 -0.15
N THR A 222 -10.61 -15.55 -0.92
CA THR A 222 -11.64 -14.70 -1.54
C THR A 222 -11.37 -14.56 -3.03
N THR A 223 -12.43 -14.27 -3.80
CA THR A 223 -12.31 -14.01 -5.23
C THR A 223 -12.94 -12.67 -5.57
N ARG A 224 -12.29 -11.91 -6.45
CA ARG A 224 -12.79 -10.65 -6.99
C ARG A 224 -12.83 -10.73 -8.51
N THR A 225 -13.80 -10.05 -9.10
CA THR A 225 -13.90 -9.88 -10.55
C THR A 225 -13.79 -8.40 -10.89
N LEU A 226 -12.94 -8.09 -11.85
CA LEU A 226 -12.74 -6.73 -12.35
C LEU A 226 -13.18 -6.67 -13.81
N ALA A 227 -13.81 -5.55 -14.20
CA ALA A 227 -14.10 -5.21 -15.57
C ALA A 227 -13.14 -4.14 -16.07
N ARG A 228 -12.65 -4.29 -17.32
CA ARG A 228 -11.77 -3.30 -17.95
C ARG A 228 -12.57 -2.18 -18.58
N HIS A 229 -12.11 -0.95 -18.37
CA HIS A 229 -12.66 0.26 -18.98
C HIS A 229 -11.61 0.94 -19.86
N ARG A 230 -11.63 0.65 -21.17
CA ARG A 230 -10.61 1.10 -22.13
C ARG A 230 -10.55 2.62 -22.34
N GLY A 231 -11.62 3.32 -22.02
CA GLY A 231 -11.72 4.78 -22.16
C GLY A 231 -11.55 5.57 -20.86
N TRP A 232 -11.25 4.87 -19.76
CA TRP A 232 -11.09 5.52 -18.46
C TRP A 232 -9.63 5.88 -18.20
N THR A 233 -9.47 6.87 -17.34
CA THR A 233 -8.19 7.27 -16.74
C THR A 233 -8.36 7.32 -15.23
N ILE A 234 -7.28 7.09 -14.50
CA ILE A 234 -7.25 7.28 -13.05
C ILE A 234 -7.43 8.77 -12.74
N ALA A 235 -8.33 9.08 -11.83
CA ALA A 235 -8.56 10.44 -11.34
C ALA A 235 -7.68 10.73 -10.12
N GLU A 236 -7.58 11.99 -9.79
CA GLU A 236 -6.98 12.41 -8.52
C GLU A 236 -7.95 12.07 -7.37
N TYR A 237 -7.39 11.54 -6.29
CA TYR A 237 -8.12 11.24 -5.06
C TYR A 237 -7.44 11.93 -3.89
N ILE A 238 -8.15 12.87 -3.27
CA ILE A 238 -7.70 13.54 -2.05
C ILE A 238 -8.72 13.22 -0.95
N CYS A 239 -8.32 12.40 0.00
CA CYS A 239 -9.21 11.93 1.07
C CYS A 239 -9.83 13.10 1.84
N GLU A 240 -9.06 14.16 2.10
CA GLU A 240 -9.50 15.28 2.92
C GLU A 240 -10.45 16.24 2.20
N GLU A 241 -10.39 16.36 0.89
CA GLU A 241 -11.26 17.27 0.13
C GLU A 241 -12.76 16.92 0.24
N ASN A 242 -13.07 15.64 0.35
CA ASN A 242 -14.45 15.17 0.52
C ASN A 242 -14.59 14.31 1.79
N ASN A 243 -13.73 14.54 2.76
CA ASN A 243 -13.76 13.84 4.02
C ASN A 243 -14.99 14.27 4.82
N ARG A 244 -16.01 13.43 4.79
CA ARG A 244 -17.24 13.57 5.60
C ARG A 244 -17.15 12.85 6.92
N ASN A 245 -16.01 12.25 7.20
CA ASN A 245 -15.79 11.55 8.43
C ASN A 245 -15.60 12.56 9.56
N PHE A 246 -16.11 12.23 10.70
CA PHE A 246 -15.89 12.98 11.92
C PHE A 246 -15.66 12.02 13.08
N VAL A 247 -14.98 12.50 14.09
CA VAL A 247 -14.90 11.83 15.38
C VAL A 247 -15.62 12.73 16.38
N ASP A 248 -16.62 12.19 17.05
CA ASP A 248 -17.37 12.93 18.06
C ASP A 248 -16.55 13.06 19.37
N PRO A 249 -16.97 13.91 20.35
CA PRO A 249 -16.25 14.06 21.60
C PRO A 249 -16.10 12.78 22.45
N SER A 250 -16.85 11.72 22.12
CA SER A 250 -16.73 10.40 22.74
C SER A 250 -15.75 9.47 22.01
N GLY A 251 -15.07 9.97 20.96
CA GLY A 251 -14.16 9.19 20.14
C GLY A 251 -14.82 8.34 19.04
N ARG A 252 -16.13 8.47 18.82
CA ARG A 252 -16.83 7.64 17.81
C ARG A 252 -16.68 8.24 16.42
N ALA A 253 -16.17 7.44 15.49
CA ALA A 253 -16.12 7.79 14.08
C ALA A 253 -17.53 7.70 13.45
N GLY A 254 -17.84 8.65 12.59
CA GLY A 254 -19.08 8.68 11.82
C GLY A 254 -18.88 9.33 10.46
N VAL A 255 -19.89 9.27 9.62
CA VAL A 255 -19.91 9.91 8.30
C VAL A 255 -21.08 10.89 8.25
N ASN A 256 -20.80 12.14 7.95
CA ASN A 256 -21.85 13.16 7.76
C ASN A 256 -22.43 13.09 6.34
N LEU A 257 -23.52 12.38 6.19
CA LEU A 257 -24.24 12.25 4.92
C LEU A 257 -25.11 13.46 4.58
N ALA A 258 -25.42 14.31 5.57
CA ALA A 258 -26.31 15.45 5.40
C ALA A 258 -25.65 16.68 4.74
N ASN A 259 -24.31 16.70 4.70
CA ASN A 259 -23.55 17.80 4.11
C ASN A 259 -22.67 17.31 2.94
N PRO A 260 -23.20 17.26 1.70
CA PRO A 260 -22.44 16.83 0.54
C PRO A 260 -21.24 17.72 0.18
N GLY A 261 -21.06 18.87 0.81
CA GLY A 261 -19.93 19.79 0.61
C GLY A 261 -18.73 19.56 1.52
N GLY A 262 -18.75 18.52 2.38
CA GLY A 262 -17.58 18.07 3.16
C GLY A 262 -17.07 19.00 4.28
N LEU A 263 -17.51 20.23 4.38
CA LEU A 263 -17.09 21.11 5.47
C LEU A 263 -18.01 20.92 6.69
N PRO A 264 -17.44 20.75 7.89
CA PRO A 264 -18.24 20.73 9.10
C PRO A 264 -19.03 22.05 9.20
N PRO A 265 -20.29 22.03 9.69
CA PRO A 265 -21.02 23.26 9.94
C PRO A 265 -20.16 24.15 10.85
N LYS A 266 -19.96 25.40 10.45
CA LYS A 266 -19.26 26.38 11.30
C LYS A 266 -19.96 26.39 12.65
N ALA A 267 -19.19 26.11 13.71
CA ALA A 267 -19.68 26.28 15.07
C ALA A 267 -20.23 27.70 15.22
N LYS A 268 -21.50 27.81 15.66
CA LYS A 268 -22.14 29.09 15.96
C LYS A 268 -21.60 29.64 17.26
#